data_ea9bb7c414eef547047c9aa7e8992d71
#
_entry.id   ea9bb7c414eef547047c9aa7e8992d71
#
_cell.length_a   1.000
_cell.length_b   1.000
_cell.length_c   1.000
_cell.angle_alpha   90.00
_cell.angle_beta   90.00
_cell.angle_gamma   90.00
#
_symmetry.space_group_name_H-M   'P 1'
#
loop_
_entity.id
_entity.type
_entity.pdbx_description
1 polymer ?
#
loop_
_entity_poly.entity_id
_entity_poly.type
_entity_poly.pdbx_seq_one_letter_code
_entity_poly.pdbx_strand_id
1 'polypeptide(L)'
;VRIRFDRLLQQFVVRWFWIQQVLVTAIAASIAWQVGNNVIKNGGLVAAVVASLTVRSSLHKSTRDGVGQVVGSSVGAGAALLALHFFGLGVVTVGITVLISLVGARLLHLGEVAAINVPVTALIVLGPGLSETNAINRLTSTIIGASIAIVLSTFAHPKTPAGRTIDRISSLTDRCASLMTQMAEGLVDGYTLDEAGRWLARGRLLVEEIPSIRNQVIEARVFAKWLPASRSANAEKLYLRAIAVEHLIIQVRATSRILYDLRLNGGVQPEIAQGMGTLLSTASYALTVSAEDFRFDPYAPVKDPLTSEIRTSANALTELVLSDHDAIDGGQLARVLAAVSSTIIMADSLDQISPAIRKVPTPDAPSSQRVLEVSPLEQARTWQMRLYKLIPEKVRDFLEKTFN
;
A
#
# COMPACT_ATOMS: atom_id res chain seq x y z
N VAL A 1 12.33 20.70 25.39
CA VAL A 1 11.51 19.75 26.17
C VAL A 1 10.37 19.17 25.32
N ARG A 2 9.67 19.93 24.45
CA ARG A 2 8.59 19.43 23.57
C ARG A 2 9.06 18.33 22.59
N ILE A 3 10.24 18.49 21.98
CA ILE A 3 10.77 17.53 20.97
C ILE A 3 11.07 16.14 21.57
N ARG A 4 11.38 16.04 22.86
CA ARG A 4 11.57 14.76 23.55
C ARG A 4 10.24 14.06 23.84
N PHE A 5 9.19 14.83 24.14
CA PHE A 5 7.88 14.28 24.45
C PHE A 5 7.20 13.67 23.23
N ASP A 6 7.32 14.30 22.06
CA ASP A 6 6.76 13.77 20.79
C ASP A 6 7.44 12.49 20.35
N ARG A 7 8.76 12.36 20.54
CA ARG A 7 9.47 11.09 20.28
C ARG A 7 9.07 9.97 21.23
N LEU A 8 8.84 10.29 22.49
CA LEU A 8 8.36 9.32 23.48
C LEU A 8 6.92 8.89 23.18
N LEU A 9 6.03 9.82 22.80
CA LEU A 9 4.66 9.50 22.39
C LEU A 9 4.64 8.63 21.13
N GLN A 10 5.46 8.94 20.11
CA GLN A 10 5.56 8.10 18.91
C GLN A 10 6.08 6.69 19.22
N GLN A 11 7.07 6.56 20.10
CA GLN A 11 7.56 5.25 20.56
C GLN A 11 6.52 4.51 21.40
N PHE A 12 5.69 5.21 22.17
CA PHE A 12 4.62 4.62 22.96
C PHE A 12 3.46 4.12 22.09
N VAL A 13 3.08 4.88 21.06
CA VAL A 13 2.02 4.50 20.10
C VAL A 13 2.44 3.27 19.29
N VAL A 14 3.70 3.22 18.84
CA VAL A 14 4.25 2.04 18.13
C VAL A 14 4.33 0.83 19.04
N ARG A 15 4.74 1.01 20.30
CA ARG A 15 4.76 -0.06 21.33
C ARG A 15 3.35 -0.56 21.66
N TRP A 16 2.37 0.32 21.79
CA TRP A 16 0.98 -0.04 22.10
C TRP A 16 0.37 -0.93 21.03
N PHE A 17 0.59 -0.59 19.77
CA PHE A 17 0.10 -1.39 18.64
C PHE A 17 0.71 -2.80 18.63
N TRP A 18 2.01 -2.91 18.89
CA TRP A 18 2.68 -4.21 19.00
C TRP A 18 2.18 -5.03 20.18
N ILE A 19 2.00 -4.42 21.35
CA ILE A 19 1.45 -5.08 22.56
C ILE A 19 0.03 -5.59 22.27
N GLN A 20 -0.82 -4.79 21.66
CA GLN A 20 -2.18 -5.19 21.27
C GLN A 20 -2.18 -6.40 20.33
N GLN A 21 -1.31 -6.42 19.33
CA GLN A 21 -1.19 -7.54 18.41
C GLN A 21 -0.75 -8.82 19.13
N VAL A 22 0.25 -8.72 20.04
CA VAL A 22 0.72 -9.86 20.83
C VAL A 22 -0.37 -10.40 21.73
N LEU A 23 -1.10 -9.52 22.43
CA LEU A 23 -2.22 -9.91 23.31
C LEU A 23 -3.33 -10.62 22.53
N VAL A 24 -3.74 -10.07 21.39
CA VAL A 24 -4.78 -10.69 20.56
C VAL A 24 -4.32 -12.04 20.01
N THR A 25 -3.06 -12.16 19.62
CA THR A 25 -2.49 -13.44 19.16
C THR A 25 -2.50 -14.47 20.31
N ALA A 26 -2.10 -14.08 21.50
CA ALA A 26 -2.10 -14.97 22.67
C ALA A 26 -3.53 -15.41 23.05
N ILE A 27 -4.49 -14.48 23.06
CA ILE A 27 -5.91 -14.79 23.35
C ILE A 27 -6.49 -15.69 22.26
N ALA A 28 -6.20 -15.40 20.98
CA ALA A 28 -6.64 -16.22 19.87
C ALA A 28 -6.12 -17.67 19.96
N ALA A 29 -4.85 -17.84 20.26
CA ALA A 29 -4.24 -19.14 20.43
C ALA A 29 -4.83 -19.91 21.63
N SER A 30 -5.07 -19.23 22.75
CA SER A 30 -5.65 -19.84 23.96
C SER A 30 -7.09 -20.31 23.71
N ILE A 31 -7.93 -19.48 23.09
CA ILE A 31 -9.31 -19.83 22.75
C ILE A 31 -9.32 -20.96 21.71
N ALA A 32 -8.47 -20.88 20.68
CA ALA A 32 -8.37 -21.90 19.66
C ALA A 32 -7.92 -23.26 20.24
N TRP A 33 -7.00 -23.25 21.19
CA TRP A 33 -6.58 -24.45 21.92
C TRP A 33 -7.74 -25.07 22.70
N GLN A 34 -8.48 -24.26 23.46
CA GLN A 34 -9.62 -24.74 24.26
C GLN A 34 -10.73 -25.33 23.38
N VAL A 35 -11.13 -24.57 22.33
CA VAL A 35 -12.18 -25.03 21.41
C VAL A 35 -11.73 -26.25 20.62
N GLY A 36 -10.48 -26.23 20.12
CA GLY A 36 -9.91 -27.38 19.41
C GLY A 36 -9.87 -28.67 20.21
N ASN A 37 -9.52 -28.56 21.49
CA ASN A 37 -9.50 -29.73 22.40
C ASN A 37 -10.90 -30.25 22.76
N ASN A 38 -11.90 -29.38 22.83
CA ASN A 38 -13.28 -29.77 23.11
C ASN A 38 -13.93 -30.46 21.92
N VAL A 39 -13.58 -30.06 20.70
CA VAL A 39 -14.17 -30.61 19.46
C VAL A 39 -13.45 -31.87 18.97
N ILE A 40 -12.12 -31.89 19.13
CA ILE A 40 -11.27 -32.96 18.61
C ILE A 40 -10.24 -33.36 19.69
N LYS A 41 -10.22 -34.64 20.01
CA LYS A 41 -9.23 -35.17 20.94
C LYS A 41 -7.81 -34.87 20.43
N ASN A 42 -7.04 -34.06 21.18
CA ASN A 42 -5.71 -33.55 20.82
C ASN A 42 -5.66 -32.54 19.66
N GLY A 43 -6.80 -31.96 19.23
CA GLY A 43 -6.86 -30.96 18.16
C GLY A 43 -6.43 -29.53 18.58
N GLY A 44 -6.38 -29.26 19.89
CA GLY A 44 -6.14 -27.92 20.44
C GLY A 44 -4.79 -27.35 20.04
N LEU A 45 -3.71 -28.13 20.05
CA LEU A 45 -2.37 -27.67 19.68
C LEU A 45 -2.33 -27.14 18.22
N VAL A 46 -2.91 -27.88 17.29
CA VAL A 46 -2.95 -27.50 15.88
C VAL A 46 -3.77 -26.23 15.69
N ALA A 47 -4.95 -26.16 16.33
CA ALA A 47 -5.80 -24.97 16.26
C ALA A 47 -5.09 -23.74 16.84
N ALA A 48 -4.37 -23.86 17.97
CA ALA A 48 -3.63 -22.77 18.56
C ALA A 48 -2.47 -22.27 17.67
N VAL A 49 -1.70 -23.20 17.08
CA VAL A 49 -0.62 -22.86 16.16
C VAL A 49 -1.18 -22.12 14.93
N VAL A 50 -2.24 -22.64 14.33
CA VAL A 50 -2.88 -22.00 13.17
C VAL A 50 -3.41 -20.63 13.55
N ALA A 51 -4.07 -20.47 14.69
CA ALA A 51 -4.56 -19.20 15.16
C ALA A 51 -3.42 -18.18 15.34
N SER A 52 -2.31 -18.59 15.97
CA SER A 52 -1.15 -17.71 16.18
C SER A 52 -0.48 -17.26 14.88
N LEU A 53 -0.43 -18.11 13.87
CA LEU A 53 0.13 -17.81 12.55
C LEU A 53 -0.82 -16.98 11.67
N THR A 54 -2.13 -17.06 11.92
CA THR A 54 -3.17 -16.36 11.13
C THR A 54 -3.41 -14.94 11.59
N VAL A 55 -3.25 -14.63 12.90
CA VAL A 55 -3.41 -13.26 13.41
C VAL A 55 -2.33 -12.35 12.85
N ARG A 56 -2.75 -11.37 12.05
CA ARG A 56 -1.86 -10.40 11.40
C ARG A 56 -2.24 -8.97 11.77
N SER A 57 -1.35 -8.05 11.39
CA SER A 57 -1.56 -6.61 11.58
C SER A 57 -2.72 -6.02 10.75
N SER A 58 -3.35 -6.79 9.87
CA SER A 58 -4.54 -6.37 9.13
C SER A 58 -5.52 -7.52 8.96
N LEU A 59 -6.82 -7.21 9.00
CA LEU A 59 -7.90 -8.18 8.83
C LEU A 59 -7.82 -8.90 7.47
N HIS A 60 -7.50 -8.17 6.40
CA HIS A 60 -7.34 -8.75 5.06
C HIS A 60 -6.21 -9.78 5.00
N LYS A 61 -5.05 -9.47 5.62
CA LYS A 61 -3.95 -10.43 5.70
C LYS A 61 -4.33 -11.63 6.55
N SER A 62 -5.02 -11.44 7.69
CA SER A 62 -5.50 -12.53 8.53
C SER A 62 -6.49 -13.44 7.79
N THR A 63 -7.46 -12.89 7.05
CA THR A 63 -8.41 -13.70 6.26
C THR A 63 -7.72 -14.46 5.14
N ARG A 64 -6.82 -13.80 4.40
CA ARG A 64 -6.04 -14.44 3.33
C ARG A 64 -5.15 -15.57 3.86
N ASP A 65 -4.45 -15.33 4.95
CA ASP A 65 -3.56 -16.32 5.57
C ASP A 65 -4.38 -17.47 6.19
N GLY A 66 -5.53 -17.18 6.81
CA GLY A 66 -6.42 -18.21 7.36
C GLY A 66 -7.00 -19.13 6.30
N VAL A 67 -7.57 -18.56 5.23
CA VAL A 67 -8.07 -19.35 4.09
C VAL A 67 -6.92 -20.11 3.41
N GLY A 68 -5.78 -19.44 3.23
CA GLY A 68 -4.58 -20.08 2.67
C GLY A 68 -4.09 -21.27 3.50
N GLN A 69 -4.17 -21.19 4.83
CA GLN A 69 -3.79 -22.30 5.70
C GLN A 69 -4.77 -23.48 5.61
N VAL A 70 -6.08 -23.21 5.51
CA VAL A 70 -7.09 -24.28 5.32
C VAL A 70 -6.86 -24.98 3.98
N VAL A 71 -6.71 -24.21 2.88
CA VAL A 71 -6.40 -24.74 1.55
C VAL A 71 -5.06 -25.48 1.56
N GLY A 72 -4.03 -24.89 2.16
CA GLY A 72 -2.72 -25.50 2.28
C GLY A 72 -2.73 -26.82 3.04
N SER A 73 -3.45 -26.89 4.17
CA SER A 73 -3.61 -28.13 4.94
C SER A 73 -4.35 -29.19 4.16
N SER A 74 -5.39 -28.82 3.38
CA SER A 74 -6.13 -29.76 2.53
C SER A 74 -5.25 -30.33 1.43
N VAL A 75 -4.48 -29.48 0.75
CA VAL A 75 -3.55 -29.90 -0.31
C VAL A 75 -2.43 -30.77 0.25
N GLY A 76 -1.86 -30.38 1.41
CA GLY A 76 -0.80 -31.15 2.07
C GLY A 76 -1.29 -32.54 2.51
N ALA A 77 -2.46 -32.60 3.11
CA ALA A 77 -3.07 -33.90 3.52
C ALA A 77 -3.38 -34.76 2.29
N GLY A 78 -3.96 -34.20 1.24
CA GLY A 78 -4.24 -34.90 -0.01
C GLY A 78 -2.96 -35.43 -0.68
N ALA A 79 -1.90 -34.62 -0.75
CA ALA A 79 -0.60 -35.06 -1.30
C ALA A 79 0.01 -36.20 -0.50
N ALA A 80 -0.09 -36.14 0.84
CA ALA A 80 0.39 -37.20 1.70
C ALA A 80 -0.37 -38.54 1.51
N LEU A 81 -1.70 -38.49 1.44
CA LEU A 81 -2.55 -39.66 1.22
C LEU A 81 -2.30 -40.28 -0.17
N LEU A 82 -2.17 -39.46 -1.22
CA LEU A 82 -1.82 -39.94 -2.56
C LEU A 82 -0.45 -40.59 -2.61
N ALA A 83 0.57 -39.95 -2.05
CA ALA A 83 1.92 -40.46 -2.05
C ALA A 83 2.01 -41.83 -1.28
N LEU A 84 1.30 -41.91 -0.17
CA LEU A 84 1.21 -43.12 0.62
C LEU A 84 0.55 -44.29 -0.15
N HIS A 85 -0.54 -43.98 -0.87
CA HIS A 85 -1.27 -44.97 -1.66
C HIS A 85 -0.41 -45.60 -2.76
N PHE A 86 0.45 -44.80 -3.43
CA PHE A 86 1.26 -45.27 -4.55
C PHE A 86 2.62 -45.83 -4.16
N PHE A 87 3.26 -45.30 -3.10
CA PHE A 87 4.68 -45.60 -2.78
C PHE A 87 4.89 -46.27 -1.43
N GLY A 88 3.85 -46.41 -0.60
CA GLY A 88 3.99 -46.90 0.76
C GLY A 88 4.82 -45.96 1.65
N LEU A 89 5.21 -46.41 2.86
CA LEU A 89 6.05 -45.63 3.78
C LEU A 89 7.53 -45.81 3.45
N GLY A 90 8.24 -44.66 3.20
CA GLY A 90 9.67 -44.70 2.95
C GLY A 90 10.25 -43.29 2.73
N VAL A 91 11.58 -43.21 2.69
CA VAL A 91 12.32 -41.96 2.47
C VAL A 91 11.93 -41.29 1.13
N VAL A 92 11.71 -42.10 0.09
CA VAL A 92 11.29 -41.64 -1.23
C VAL A 92 9.90 -41.00 -1.18
N THR A 93 8.97 -41.61 -0.45
CA THR A 93 7.60 -41.07 -0.27
C THR A 93 7.63 -39.71 0.42
N VAL A 94 8.46 -39.52 1.45
CA VAL A 94 8.65 -38.25 2.12
C VAL A 94 9.15 -37.20 1.14
N GLY A 95 10.18 -37.51 0.34
CA GLY A 95 10.73 -36.57 -0.64
C GLY A 95 9.72 -36.16 -1.73
N ILE A 96 9.01 -37.15 -2.29
CA ILE A 96 7.96 -36.89 -3.31
C ILE A 96 6.81 -36.05 -2.72
N THR A 97 6.37 -36.39 -1.50
CA THR A 97 5.28 -35.62 -0.85
C THR A 97 5.65 -34.17 -0.61
N VAL A 98 6.87 -33.90 -0.13
CA VAL A 98 7.36 -32.53 0.04
C VAL A 98 7.42 -31.79 -1.31
N LEU A 99 7.95 -32.45 -2.35
CA LEU A 99 8.04 -31.87 -3.69
C LEU A 99 6.65 -31.52 -4.24
N ILE A 100 5.71 -32.48 -4.23
CA ILE A 100 4.32 -32.25 -4.71
C ILE A 100 3.65 -31.15 -3.89
N SER A 101 3.85 -31.13 -2.58
CA SER A 101 3.31 -30.12 -1.68
C SER A 101 3.81 -28.70 -2.02
N LEU A 102 5.10 -28.54 -2.25
CA LEU A 102 5.70 -27.25 -2.61
C LEU A 102 5.27 -26.77 -4.02
N VAL A 103 5.21 -27.70 -4.98
CA VAL A 103 4.70 -27.40 -6.33
C VAL A 103 3.23 -27.00 -6.25
N GLY A 104 2.39 -27.73 -5.52
CA GLY A 104 0.98 -27.41 -5.31
C GLY A 104 0.79 -26.04 -4.65
N ALA A 105 1.58 -25.72 -3.63
CA ALA A 105 1.55 -24.42 -2.97
C ALA A 105 1.87 -23.26 -3.94
N ARG A 106 2.84 -23.46 -4.84
CA ARG A 106 3.22 -22.48 -5.87
C ARG A 106 2.15 -22.33 -6.95
N LEU A 107 1.58 -23.43 -7.44
CA LEU A 107 0.51 -23.40 -8.44
C LEU A 107 -0.75 -22.69 -7.93
N LEU A 108 -1.07 -22.88 -6.66
CA LEU A 108 -2.22 -22.23 -6.00
C LEU A 108 -1.94 -20.80 -5.56
N HIS A 109 -0.75 -20.26 -5.83
CA HIS A 109 -0.35 -18.89 -5.42
C HIS A 109 -0.62 -18.59 -3.95
N LEU A 110 -0.40 -19.59 -3.06
CA LEU A 110 -0.58 -19.45 -1.63
C LEU A 110 0.40 -18.40 -1.06
N GLY A 111 -0.06 -17.66 -0.05
CA GLY A 111 0.80 -16.75 0.69
C GLY A 111 1.96 -17.48 1.36
N GLU A 112 3.04 -16.79 1.67
CA GLU A 112 4.30 -17.37 2.18
C GLU A 112 4.10 -18.33 3.37
N VAL A 113 3.29 -17.90 4.36
CA VAL A 113 3.00 -18.71 5.56
C VAL A 113 2.16 -19.95 5.21
N ALA A 114 1.16 -19.79 4.33
CA ALA A 114 0.34 -20.91 3.88
C ALA A 114 1.16 -21.92 3.07
N ALA A 115 2.06 -21.45 2.21
CA ALA A 115 2.93 -22.30 1.40
C ALA A 115 3.87 -23.17 2.25
N ILE A 116 4.39 -22.65 3.37
CA ILE A 116 5.20 -23.42 4.33
C ILE A 116 4.32 -24.46 5.05
N ASN A 117 3.06 -24.17 5.33
CA ASN A 117 2.17 -25.06 6.05
C ASN A 117 1.76 -26.30 5.22
N VAL A 118 1.81 -26.24 3.88
CA VAL A 118 1.48 -27.38 3.00
C VAL A 118 2.39 -28.58 3.25
N PRO A 119 3.73 -28.48 3.09
CA PRO A 119 4.63 -29.61 3.35
C PRO A 119 4.66 -30.01 4.83
N VAL A 120 4.54 -29.05 5.75
CA VAL A 120 4.47 -29.37 7.20
C VAL A 120 3.24 -30.24 7.50
N THR A 121 2.08 -29.90 6.95
CA THR A 121 0.88 -30.72 7.11
C THR A 121 1.04 -32.10 6.49
N ALA A 122 1.59 -32.17 5.28
CA ALA A 122 1.84 -33.43 4.60
C ALA A 122 2.76 -34.36 5.39
N LEU A 123 3.85 -33.83 5.96
CA LEU A 123 4.78 -34.59 6.80
C LEU A 123 4.14 -35.05 8.11
N ILE A 124 3.30 -34.26 8.73
CA ILE A 124 2.59 -34.65 9.97
C ILE A 124 1.56 -35.76 9.67
N VAL A 125 0.91 -35.69 8.50
CA VAL A 125 -0.03 -36.75 8.07
C VAL A 125 0.71 -38.05 7.74
N LEU A 126 1.94 -37.98 7.21
CA LEU A 126 2.82 -39.16 6.98
C LEU A 126 3.45 -39.71 8.26
N GLY A 127 3.42 -38.95 9.36
CA GLY A 127 4.05 -39.34 10.62
C GLY A 127 3.38 -40.54 11.34
N PRO A 128 3.92 -40.96 12.51
CA PRO A 128 3.39 -42.09 13.24
C PRO A 128 1.92 -41.91 13.63
N GLY A 129 1.05 -42.83 13.18
CA GLY A 129 -0.38 -42.79 13.42
C GLY A 129 -1.22 -42.54 12.17
N LEU A 130 -0.76 -43.01 11.02
CA LEU A 130 -1.44 -43.00 9.73
C LEU A 130 -2.89 -43.46 9.83
N SER A 131 -3.83 -42.53 9.83
CA SER A 131 -5.25 -42.77 9.62
C SER A 131 -5.87 -41.60 8.90
N GLU A 132 -6.88 -41.85 8.07
CA GLU A 132 -7.72 -40.81 7.47
C GLU A 132 -8.29 -39.89 8.55
N THR A 133 -8.57 -40.44 9.73
CA THR A 133 -9.04 -39.69 10.89
C THR A 133 -8.05 -38.60 11.33
N ASN A 134 -6.75 -38.82 11.24
CA ASN A 134 -5.74 -37.82 11.60
C ASN A 134 -5.70 -36.65 10.58
N ALA A 135 -5.87 -36.93 9.28
CA ALA A 135 -5.97 -35.92 8.25
C ALA A 135 -7.21 -35.04 8.43
N ILE A 136 -8.35 -35.67 8.70
CA ILE A 136 -9.64 -34.97 8.96
C ILE A 136 -9.52 -34.11 10.24
N ASN A 137 -9.00 -34.68 11.32
CA ASN A 137 -8.81 -33.98 12.59
C ASN A 137 -7.90 -32.76 12.43
N ARG A 138 -6.83 -32.86 11.64
CA ARG A 138 -5.92 -31.75 11.35
C ARG A 138 -6.62 -30.65 10.54
N LEU A 139 -7.37 -31.04 9.51
CA LEU A 139 -8.13 -30.07 8.70
C LEU A 139 -9.16 -29.33 9.54
N THR A 140 -9.94 -30.05 10.35
CA THR A 140 -10.94 -29.45 11.25
C THR A 140 -10.29 -28.53 12.29
N SER A 141 -9.17 -28.93 12.89
CA SER A 141 -8.42 -28.07 13.82
C SER A 141 -7.88 -26.82 13.14
N THR A 142 -7.44 -26.92 11.88
CA THR A 142 -6.99 -25.78 11.08
C THR A 142 -8.14 -24.80 10.81
N ILE A 143 -9.33 -25.32 10.47
CA ILE A 143 -10.54 -24.49 10.26
C ILE A 143 -10.92 -23.77 11.55
N ILE A 144 -10.93 -24.46 12.69
CA ILE A 144 -11.24 -23.86 14.00
C ILE A 144 -10.26 -22.74 14.32
N GLY A 145 -8.94 -23.01 14.21
CA GLY A 145 -7.90 -22.03 14.49
C GLY A 145 -7.99 -20.79 13.59
N ALA A 146 -8.15 -21.00 12.28
CA ALA A 146 -8.28 -19.93 11.30
C ALA A 146 -9.54 -19.08 11.56
N SER A 147 -10.69 -19.70 11.83
CA SER A 147 -11.95 -19.01 12.12
C SER A 147 -11.84 -18.12 13.36
N ILE A 148 -11.31 -18.65 14.45
CA ILE A 148 -11.11 -17.91 15.71
C ILE A 148 -10.15 -16.73 15.50
N ALA A 149 -9.05 -16.94 14.76
CA ALA A 149 -8.10 -15.89 14.45
C ALA A 149 -8.72 -14.76 13.62
N ILE A 150 -9.53 -15.08 12.61
CA ILE A 150 -10.23 -14.09 11.78
C ILE A 150 -11.20 -13.29 12.64
N VAL A 151 -12.03 -13.95 13.45
CA VAL A 151 -12.99 -13.27 14.34
C VAL A 151 -12.27 -12.34 15.32
N LEU A 152 -11.22 -12.80 16.00
CA LEU A 152 -10.47 -11.97 16.94
C LEU A 152 -9.67 -10.86 16.28
N SER A 153 -9.20 -11.06 15.07
CA SER A 153 -8.55 -10.00 14.27
C SER A 153 -9.50 -8.83 13.98
N THR A 154 -10.82 -9.04 13.91
CA THR A 154 -11.81 -7.95 13.74
C THR A 154 -11.86 -7.03 14.96
N PHE A 155 -11.74 -7.61 16.16
CA PHE A 155 -11.72 -6.83 17.42
C PHE A 155 -10.37 -6.15 17.65
N ALA A 156 -9.27 -6.72 17.18
CA ALA A 156 -7.95 -6.13 17.29
C ALA A 156 -7.78 -4.87 16.43
N HIS A 157 -8.51 -4.77 15.34
CA HIS A 157 -8.39 -3.70 14.36
C HIS A 157 -9.75 -3.03 14.11
N PRO A 158 -10.20 -2.14 15.03
CA PRO A 158 -11.50 -1.48 14.90
C PRO A 158 -11.59 -0.60 13.66
N LYS A 159 -10.45 -0.09 13.13
CA LYS A 159 -10.42 0.66 11.88
C LYS A 159 -10.31 -0.28 10.69
N THR A 160 -11.22 -0.14 9.75
CA THR A 160 -11.17 -0.85 8.46
C THR A 160 -9.91 -0.46 7.68
N PRO A 161 -9.45 -1.27 6.70
CA PRO A 161 -8.35 -0.89 5.82
C PRO A 161 -8.59 0.47 5.16
N ALA A 162 -9.82 0.77 4.73
CA ALA A 162 -10.21 2.07 4.19
C ALA A 162 -10.04 3.20 5.21
N GLY A 163 -10.50 3.02 6.46
CA GLY A 163 -10.34 4.02 7.52
C GLY A 163 -8.89 4.36 7.83
N ARG A 164 -8.01 3.35 7.87
CA ARG A 164 -6.57 3.57 8.05
C ARG A 164 -5.94 4.33 6.89
N THR A 165 -6.38 4.03 5.67
CA THR A 165 -5.92 4.73 4.46
C THR A 165 -6.37 6.19 4.47
N ILE A 166 -7.60 6.47 4.88
CA ILE A 166 -8.13 7.84 5.03
C ILE A 166 -7.27 8.64 6.01
N ASP A 167 -7.03 8.12 7.22
CA ASP A 167 -6.18 8.77 8.21
C ASP A 167 -4.77 9.07 7.66
N ARG A 168 -4.21 8.12 6.91
CA ARG A 168 -2.86 8.26 6.35
C ARG A 168 -2.80 9.32 5.26
N ILE A 169 -3.73 9.29 4.31
CA ILE A 169 -3.85 10.27 3.23
C ILE A 169 -4.01 11.68 3.82
N SER A 170 -4.94 11.85 4.75
CA SER A 170 -5.20 13.13 5.40
C SER A 170 -3.95 13.66 6.13
N SER A 171 -3.28 12.81 6.93
CA SER A 171 -2.05 13.17 7.64
C SER A 171 -0.92 13.58 6.70
N LEU A 172 -0.79 12.95 5.53
CA LEU A 172 0.24 13.31 4.56
C LEU A 172 -0.10 14.61 3.82
N THR A 173 -1.37 14.84 3.51
CA THR A 173 -1.83 16.10 2.94
C THR A 173 -1.57 17.27 3.91
N ASP A 174 -1.85 17.10 5.23
CA ASP A 174 -1.52 18.10 6.26
C ASP A 174 -0.01 18.38 6.34
N ARG A 175 0.82 17.34 6.23
CA ARG A 175 2.28 17.50 6.25
C ARG A 175 2.78 18.22 5.00
N CYS A 176 2.16 17.98 3.84
CA CYS A 176 2.41 18.75 2.62
C CYS A 176 2.01 20.21 2.81
N ALA A 177 0.82 20.48 3.33
CA ALA A 177 0.35 21.82 3.65
C ALA A 177 1.30 22.56 4.60
N SER A 178 1.67 21.93 5.72
CA SER A 178 2.60 22.52 6.70
C SER A 178 3.97 22.83 6.09
N LEU A 179 4.49 21.98 5.19
CA LEU A 179 5.76 22.28 4.50
C LEU A 179 5.60 23.46 3.53
N MET A 180 4.47 23.54 2.81
CA MET A 180 4.16 24.67 1.91
C MET A 180 4.03 25.98 2.68
N THR A 181 3.35 25.98 3.86
CA THR A 181 3.28 27.16 4.74
C THR A 181 4.67 27.64 5.15
N GLN A 182 5.55 26.73 5.60
CA GLN A 182 6.91 27.10 6.01
C GLN A 182 7.73 27.66 4.85
N MET A 183 7.55 27.14 3.65
CA MET A 183 8.20 27.69 2.45
C MET A 183 7.64 29.07 2.08
N ALA A 184 6.33 29.28 2.22
CA ALA A 184 5.68 30.56 1.96
C ALA A 184 6.15 31.65 2.94
N GLU A 185 6.15 31.35 4.24
CA GLU A 185 6.64 32.24 5.30
C GLU A 185 8.11 32.60 5.07
N GLY A 186 8.95 31.60 4.82
CA GLY A 186 10.37 31.83 4.59
C GLY A 186 10.65 32.67 3.33
N LEU A 187 9.83 32.59 2.29
CA LEU A 187 9.97 33.44 1.10
C LEU A 187 9.73 34.91 1.44
N VAL A 188 8.74 35.21 2.29
CA VAL A 188 8.41 36.58 2.72
C VAL A 188 9.45 37.13 3.70
N ASP A 189 9.89 36.31 4.66
CA ASP A 189 10.83 36.73 5.73
C ASP A 189 12.30 36.71 5.31
N GLY A 190 12.61 36.11 4.16
CA GLY A 190 13.98 35.94 3.68
C GLY A 190 14.63 34.67 4.27
N TYR A 191 14.51 33.56 3.57
CA TYR A 191 15.05 32.25 4.03
C TYR A 191 16.55 32.08 3.74
N THR A 192 17.19 31.22 4.54
CA THR A 192 18.59 30.83 4.38
C THR A 192 18.71 29.55 3.53
N LEU A 193 19.92 29.28 3.03
CA LEU A 193 20.20 28.04 2.28
C LEU A 193 20.00 26.78 3.15
N ASP A 194 20.29 26.89 4.44
CA ASP A 194 20.09 25.79 5.40
C ASP A 194 18.60 25.49 5.63
N GLU A 195 17.75 26.50 5.69
CA GLU A 195 16.28 26.33 5.75
C GLU A 195 15.76 25.66 4.48
N ALA A 196 16.16 26.13 3.31
CA ALA A 196 15.82 25.50 2.05
C ALA A 196 16.28 24.04 1.97
N GLY A 197 17.47 23.75 2.51
CA GLY A 197 18.00 22.39 2.65
C GLY A 197 17.13 21.50 3.56
N ARG A 198 16.62 22.05 4.67
CA ARG A 198 15.68 21.34 5.57
C ARG A 198 14.34 21.07 4.89
N TRP A 199 13.80 22.02 4.12
CA TRP A 199 12.57 21.81 3.35
C TRP A 199 12.73 20.72 2.30
N LEU A 200 13.84 20.74 1.56
CA LEU A 200 14.16 19.70 0.58
C LEU A 200 14.29 18.32 1.23
N ALA A 201 14.93 18.21 2.39
CA ALA A 201 15.04 16.96 3.14
C ALA A 201 13.67 16.44 3.58
N ARG A 202 12.79 17.32 4.09
CA ARG A 202 11.40 16.96 4.44
C ARG A 202 10.60 16.53 3.23
N GLY A 203 10.73 17.22 2.09
CA GLY A 203 10.10 16.82 0.83
C GLY A 203 10.53 15.42 0.36
N ARG A 204 11.81 15.05 0.54
CA ARG A 204 12.32 13.69 0.24
C ARG A 204 11.68 12.65 1.16
N LEU A 205 11.59 12.92 2.45
CA LEU A 205 10.95 12.00 3.41
C LEU A 205 9.47 11.76 3.08
N LEU A 206 8.75 12.76 2.57
CA LEU A 206 7.37 12.58 2.12
C LEU A 206 7.28 11.62 0.92
N VAL A 207 8.21 11.71 -0.02
CA VAL A 207 8.25 10.80 -1.19
C VAL A 207 8.53 9.35 -0.77
N GLU A 208 9.35 9.12 0.25
CA GLU A 208 9.63 7.78 0.78
C GLU A 208 8.39 7.09 1.36
N GLU A 209 7.33 7.84 1.68
CA GLU A 209 6.07 7.30 2.20
C GLU A 209 5.10 6.85 1.09
N ILE A 210 5.30 7.24 -0.17
CA ILE A 210 4.42 6.89 -1.31
C ILE A 210 4.18 5.38 -1.46
N PRO A 211 5.21 4.51 -1.42
CA PRO A 211 4.99 3.06 -1.52
C PRO A 211 4.09 2.51 -0.40
N SER A 212 4.20 3.07 0.81
CA SER A 212 3.37 2.67 1.96
C SER A 212 1.89 3.00 1.73
N ILE A 213 1.59 4.20 1.21
CA ILE A 213 0.21 4.60 0.87
C ILE A 213 -0.34 3.70 -0.22
N ARG A 214 0.42 3.49 -1.29
CA ARG A 214 0.01 2.66 -2.42
C ARG A 214 -0.35 1.25 -1.98
N ASN A 215 0.46 0.64 -1.12
CA ASN A 215 0.18 -0.68 -0.58
C ASN A 215 -1.09 -0.71 0.29
N GLN A 216 -1.32 0.32 1.12
CA GLN A 216 -2.52 0.41 1.95
C GLN A 216 -3.79 0.58 1.12
N VAL A 217 -3.74 1.37 0.06
CA VAL A 217 -4.88 1.61 -0.84
C VAL A 217 -5.21 0.36 -1.66
N ILE A 218 -4.19 -0.35 -2.16
CA ILE A 218 -4.39 -1.63 -2.85
C ILE A 218 -5.03 -2.64 -1.88
N GLU A 219 -4.57 -2.70 -0.63
CA GLU A 219 -5.16 -3.57 0.41
C GLU A 219 -6.63 -3.21 0.65
N ALA A 220 -6.97 -1.92 0.77
CA ALA A 220 -8.34 -1.45 0.93
C ALA A 220 -9.22 -1.79 -0.27
N ARG A 221 -8.70 -1.65 -1.50
CA ARG A 221 -9.39 -1.99 -2.75
C ARG A 221 -9.65 -3.50 -2.88
N VAL A 222 -8.67 -4.33 -2.54
CA VAL A 222 -8.83 -5.80 -2.55
C VAL A 222 -9.84 -6.24 -1.50
N PHE A 223 -9.79 -5.67 -0.30
CA PHE A 223 -10.76 -5.94 0.76
C PHE A 223 -12.18 -5.55 0.36
N ALA A 224 -12.35 -4.43 -0.34
CA ALA A 224 -13.65 -3.94 -0.77
C ALA A 224 -14.35 -4.87 -1.79
N LYS A 225 -13.61 -5.69 -2.55
CA LYS A 225 -14.19 -6.68 -3.49
C LYS A 225 -15.04 -7.75 -2.80
N TRP A 226 -14.80 -7.98 -1.51
CA TRP A 226 -15.56 -8.94 -0.69
C TRP A 226 -16.79 -8.30 -0.02
N LEU A 227 -17.03 -7.01 -0.27
CA LEU A 227 -18.11 -6.23 0.32
C LEU A 227 -19.16 -5.86 -0.75
N PRO A 228 -20.37 -5.41 -0.34
CA PRO A 228 -21.40 -4.94 -1.27
C PRO A 228 -20.87 -3.89 -2.25
N ALA A 229 -21.44 -3.84 -3.46
CA ALA A 229 -21.01 -3.01 -4.58
C ALA A 229 -20.83 -1.51 -4.23
N SER A 230 -21.65 -0.97 -3.32
CA SER A 230 -21.51 0.42 -2.84
C SER A 230 -20.15 0.70 -2.16
N ARG A 231 -19.62 -0.26 -1.41
CA ARG A 231 -18.33 -0.14 -0.74
C ARG A 231 -17.16 -0.33 -1.71
N SER A 232 -17.36 -1.09 -2.77
CA SER A 232 -16.36 -1.23 -3.84
C SER A 232 -16.16 0.10 -4.59
N ALA A 233 -17.24 0.83 -4.90
CA ALA A 233 -17.17 2.16 -5.51
C ALA A 233 -16.42 3.18 -4.62
N ASN A 234 -16.59 3.10 -3.30
CA ASN A 234 -15.90 3.96 -2.35
C ASN A 234 -14.39 3.65 -2.28
N ALA A 235 -14.00 2.37 -2.38
CA ALA A 235 -12.59 2.00 -2.43
C ALA A 235 -11.89 2.48 -3.71
N GLU A 236 -12.60 2.52 -4.84
CA GLU A 236 -12.08 3.09 -6.09
C GLU A 236 -11.85 4.61 -5.97
N LYS A 237 -12.80 5.35 -5.38
CA LYS A 237 -12.62 6.78 -5.10
C LYS A 237 -11.40 7.02 -4.20
N LEU A 238 -11.23 6.18 -3.17
CA LEU A 238 -10.09 6.27 -2.27
C LEU A 238 -8.75 6.01 -2.99
N TYR A 239 -8.73 5.06 -3.93
CA TYR A 239 -7.59 4.79 -4.78
C TYR A 239 -7.20 6.00 -5.65
N LEU A 240 -8.17 6.62 -6.31
CA LEU A 240 -7.93 7.82 -7.13
C LEU A 240 -7.38 8.98 -6.29
N ARG A 241 -7.89 9.18 -5.08
CA ARG A 241 -7.39 10.20 -4.15
C ARG A 241 -5.96 9.93 -3.70
N ALA A 242 -5.62 8.68 -3.46
CA ALA A 242 -4.25 8.32 -3.11
C ALA A 242 -3.27 8.65 -4.23
N ILE A 243 -3.63 8.40 -5.49
CA ILE A 243 -2.82 8.79 -6.67
C ILE A 243 -2.64 10.31 -6.72
N ALA A 244 -3.70 11.09 -6.47
CA ALA A 244 -3.59 12.54 -6.46
C ALA A 244 -2.66 13.03 -5.34
N VAL A 245 -2.72 12.43 -4.15
CA VAL A 245 -1.80 12.76 -3.05
C VAL A 245 -0.36 12.35 -3.38
N GLU A 246 -0.14 11.26 -4.09
CA GLU A 246 1.20 10.93 -4.62
C GLU A 246 1.72 12.05 -5.52
N HIS A 247 0.90 12.57 -6.44
CA HIS A 247 1.27 13.69 -7.31
C HIS A 247 1.53 14.96 -6.49
N LEU A 248 0.69 15.27 -5.50
CA LEU A 248 0.89 16.41 -4.59
C LEU A 248 2.25 16.34 -3.88
N ILE A 249 2.59 15.19 -3.33
CA ILE A 249 3.88 14.98 -2.64
C ILE A 249 5.06 15.24 -3.59
N ILE A 250 4.96 14.76 -4.85
CA ILE A 250 6.00 14.98 -5.86
C ILE A 250 6.16 16.47 -6.16
N GLN A 251 5.05 17.21 -6.30
CA GLN A 251 5.08 18.65 -6.58
C GLN A 251 5.62 19.46 -5.40
N VAL A 252 5.25 19.11 -4.15
CA VAL A 252 5.80 19.73 -2.94
C VAL A 252 7.32 19.54 -2.86
N ARG A 253 7.80 18.33 -3.16
CA ARG A 253 9.25 18.09 -3.25
C ARG A 253 9.91 18.87 -4.37
N ALA A 254 9.28 18.97 -5.55
CA ALA A 254 9.80 19.76 -6.68
C ALA A 254 9.91 21.24 -6.30
N THR A 255 8.88 21.82 -5.68
CA THR A 255 8.88 23.18 -5.19
C THR A 255 9.99 23.41 -4.15
N SER A 256 10.16 22.52 -3.18
CA SER A 256 11.24 22.63 -2.19
C SER A 256 12.63 22.58 -2.84
N ARG A 257 12.81 21.80 -3.92
CA ARG A 257 14.04 21.76 -4.69
C ARG A 257 14.27 23.08 -5.44
N ILE A 258 13.24 23.62 -6.06
CA ILE A 258 13.32 24.89 -6.78
C ILE A 258 13.73 26.02 -5.84
N LEU A 259 13.14 26.10 -4.63
CA LEU A 259 13.50 27.11 -3.64
C LEU A 259 14.95 26.97 -3.15
N TYR A 260 15.43 25.73 -2.98
CA TYR A 260 16.82 25.47 -2.66
C TYR A 260 17.76 25.98 -3.78
N ASP A 261 17.44 25.65 -5.04
CA ASP A 261 18.23 26.06 -6.19
C ASP A 261 18.16 27.59 -6.43
N LEU A 262 17.02 28.24 -6.16
CA LEU A 262 16.88 29.71 -6.19
C LEU A 262 17.80 30.35 -5.15
N ARG A 263 17.81 29.87 -3.92
CA ARG A 263 18.65 30.44 -2.85
C ARG A 263 20.12 30.22 -3.11
N LEU A 264 20.50 29.07 -3.67
CA LEU A 264 21.87 28.75 -4.05
C LEU A 264 22.41 29.70 -5.12
N ASN A 265 21.53 30.22 -5.99
CA ASN A 265 21.87 31.16 -7.08
C ASN A 265 21.54 32.63 -6.75
N GLY A 266 21.60 33.02 -5.48
CA GLY A 266 21.45 34.41 -5.06
C GLY A 266 20.05 34.86 -4.65
N GLY A 267 19.05 33.97 -4.75
CA GLY A 267 17.65 34.28 -4.40
C GLY A 267 16.89 34.94 -5.54
N VAL A 268 15.79 35.61 -5.21
CA VAL A 268 14.92 36.36 -6.12
C VAL A 268 14.62 37.77 -5.54
N GLN A 269 14.16 38.68 -6.37
CA GLN A 269 13.74 40.00 -5.93
C GLN A 269 12.60 39.89 -4.89
N PRO A 270 12.52 40.89 -3.94
CA PRO A 270 11.54 40.83 -2.85
C PRO A 270 10.08 40.76 -3.34
N GLU A 271 9.74 41.44 -4.42
CA GLU A 271 8.40 41.45 -5.02
C GLU A 271 8.03 40.05 -5.55
N ILE A 272 8.96 39.38 -6.21
CA ILE A 272 8.78 38.04 -6.72
C ILE A 272 8.72 37.01 -5.54
N ALA A 273 9.56 37.20 -4.53
CA ALA A 273 9.51 36.38 -3.32
C ALA A 273 8.16 36.47 -2.61
N GLN A 274 7.61 37.68 -2.51
CA GLN A 274 6.29 37.92 -1.95
C GLN A 274 5.18 37.28 -2.80
N GLY A 275 5.24 37.40 -4.12
CA GLY A 275 4.29 36.75 -5.05
C GLY A 275 4.33 35.25 -4.96
N MET A 276 5.54 34.65 -4.89
CA MET A 276 5.73 33.21 -4.65
C MET A 276 5.21 32.79 -3.27
N GLY A 277 5.45 33.58 -2.23
CA GLY A 277 4.94 33.35 -0.88
C GLY A 277 3.41 33.31 -0.86
N THR A 278 2.76 34.27 -1.52
CA THR A 278 1.29 34.32 -1.67
C THR A 278 0.77 33.06 -2.39
N LEU A 279 1.38 32.66 -3.50
CA LEU A 279 0.99 31.47 -4.26
C LEU A 279 1.12 30.19 -3.40
N LEU A 280 2.24 30.01 -2.69
CA LEU A 280 2.45 28.85 -1.84
C LEU A 280 1.52 28.84 -0.61
N SER A 281 1.22 30.00 -0.04
CA SER A 281 0.26 30.15 1.06
C SER A 281 -1.15 29.76 0.63
N THR A 282 -1.61 30.25 -0.54
CA THR A 282 -2.91 29.87 -1.11
C THR A 282 -3.00 28.36 -1.36
N ALA A 283 -1.93 27.75 -1.92
CA ALA A 283 -1.87 26.30 -2.12
C ALA A 283 -1.86 25.53 -0.80
N SER A 284 -1.14 26.01 0.22
CA SER A 284 -1.14 25.41 1.55
C SER A 284 -2.53 25.42 2.20
N TYR A 285 -3.23 26.55 2.11
CA TYR A 285 -4.60 26.68 2.60
C TYR A 285 -5.54 25.69 1.91
N ALA A 286 -5.47 25.58 0.59
CA ALA A 286 -6.27 24.62 -0.17
C ALA A 286 -6.00 23.16 0.25
N LEU A 287 -4.73 22.81 0.50
CA LEU A 287 -4.36 21.49 0.99
C LEU A 287 -4.89 21.21 2.39
N THR A 288 -4.82 22.19 3.29
CA THR A 288 -5.34 22.06 4.67
C THR A 288 -6.84 21.81 4.66
N VAL A 289 -7.61 22.62 3.93
CA VAL A 289 -9.06 22.45 3.79
C VAL A 289 -9.39 21.11 3.14
N SER A 290 -8.65 20.73 2.10
CA SER A 290 -8.83 19.41 1.45
C SER A 290 -8.57 18.25 2.41
N ALA A 291 -7.58 18.35 3.30
CA ALA A 291 -7.28 17.32 4.30
C ALA A 291 -8.39 17.20 5.37
N GLU A 292 -8.96 18.33 5.80
CA GLU A 292 -10.07 18.36 6.75
C GLU A 292 -11.36 17.82 6.13
N ASP A 293 -11.73 18.29 4.94
CA ASP A 293 -12.89 17.79 4.20
C ASP A 293 -12.78 16.28 3.94
N PHE A 294 -11.57 15.80 3.64
CA PHE A 294 -11.32 14.38 3.45
C PHE A 294 -11.49 13.53 4.72
N ARG A 295 -11.21 14.09 5.89
CA ARG A 295 -11.49 13.40 7.16
C ARG A 295 -12.97 13.31 7.46
N PHE A 296 -13.74 14.36 7.14
CA PHE A 296 -15.17 14.44 7.38
C PHE A 296 -15.97 13.58 6.40
N ASP A 297 -15.73 13.76 5.10
CA ASP A 297 -16.35 12.96 4.04
C ASP A 297 -15.30 12.57 2.99
N PRO A 298 -14.68 11.38 3.15
CA PRO A 298 -13.64 10.91 2.24
C PRO A 298 -14.11 10.73 0.80
N TYR A 299 -15.41 10.83 0.55
CA TYR A 299 -16.04 10.56 -0.75
C TYR A 299 -16.73 11.78 -1.34
N ALA A 300 -16.73 12.91 -0.63
CA ALA A 300 -17.24 14.18 -1.13
C ALA A 300 -16.39 14.75 -2.28
N PRO A 301 -16.97 15.50 -3.20
CA PRO A 301 -16.20 16.26 -4.19
C PRO A 301 -15.40 17.38 -3.50
N VAL A 302 -14.20 17.68 -4.03
CA VAL A 302 -13.41 18.84 -3.61
C VAL A 302 -14.15 20.11 -4.03
N LYS A 303 -14.10 21.16 -3.20
CA LYS A 303 -14.74 22.44 -3.49
C LYS A 303 -13.93 23.20 -4.56
N ASP A 304 -14.57 23.50 -5.69
CA ASP A 304 -13.99 24.23 -6.82
C ASP A 304 -13.34 25.61 -6.49
N PRO A 305 -13.81 26.42 -5.52
CA PRO A 305 -13.24 27.75 -5.25
C PRO A 305 -11.76 27.75 -4.90
N LEU A 306 -11.28 26.74 -4.15
CA LEU A 306 -9.90 26.70 -3.64
C LEU A 306 -8.86 26.55 -4.74
N THR A 307 -9.16 25.78 -5.78
CA THR A 307 -8.24 25.58 -6.91
C THR A 307 -8.25 26.77 -7.87
N SER A 308 -9.36 27.50 -7.99
CA SER A 308 -9.44 28.74 -8.76
C SER A 308 -8.57 29.85 -8.16
N GLU A 309 -8.50 29.97 -6.83
CA GLU A 309 -7.63 30.92 -6.13
C GLU A 309 -6.15 30.65 -6.37
N ILE A 310 -5.74 29.37 -6.38
CA ILE A 310 -4.36 28.97 -6.72
C ILE A 310 -4.02 29.43 -8.15
N ARG A 311 -4.91 29.20 -9.11
CA ARG A 311 -4.70 29.62 -10.50
C ARG A 311 -4.66 31.15 -10.65
N THR A 312 -5.49 31.86 -9.93
CA THR A 312 -5.48 33.33 -9.92
C THR A 312 -4.15 33.85 -9.37
N SER A 313 -3.67 33.34 -8.25
CA SER A 313 -2.36 33.71 -7.68
C SER A 313 -1.19 33.32 -8.60
N ALA A 314 -1.29 32.16 -9.28
CA ALA A 314 -0.29 31.73 -10.25
C ALA A 314 -0.21 32.64 -11.48
N ASN A 315 -1.38 33.10 -12.00
CA ASN A 315 -1.43 34.03 -13.12
C ASN A 315 -0.89 35.39 -12.72
N ALA A 316 -1.26 35.91 -11.55
CA ALA A 316 -0.75 37.21 -11.05
C ALA A 316 0.79 37.18 -10.89
N LEU A 317 1.35 36.12 -10.36
CA LEU A 317 2.81 35.97 -10.27
C LEU A 317 3.46 35.84 -11.66
N THR A 318 2.82 35.14 -12.58
CA THR A 318 3.33 35.04 -13.97
C THR A 318 3.37 36.38 -14.66
N GLU A 319 2.31 37.18 -14.54
CA GLU A 319 2.26 38.55 -15.08
C GLU A 319 3.33 39.44 -14.46
N LEU A 320 3.51 39.38 -13.14
CA LEU A 320 4.56 40.15 -12.44
C LEU A 320 5.95 39.79 -12.99
N VAL A 321 6.27 38.52 -13.12
CA VAL A 321 7.58 38.03 -13.59
C VAL A 321 7.82 38.37 -15.05
N LEU A 322 6.78 38.33 -15.90
CA LEU A 322 6.89 38.68 -17.32
C LEU A 322 6.99 40.20 -17.55
N SER A 323 6.39 41.02 -16.68
CA SER A 323 6.50 42.49 -16.78
C SER A 323 7.88 43.01 -16.42
N ASP A 324 8.64 42.30 -15.60
CA ASP A 324 9.99 42.66 -15.12
C ASP A 324 11.10 41.75 -15.68
N HIS A 325 10.83 41.10 -16.83
CA HIS A 325 11.70 40.07 -17.39
C HIS A 325 13.11 40.56 -17.74
N ASP A 326 13.30 41.82 -18.07
CA ASP A 326 14.61 42.42 -18.39
C ASP A 326 15.52 42.58 -17.15
N ALA A 327 14.94 42.65 -15.96
CA ALA A 327 15.66 42.77 -14.69
C ALA A 327 15.96 41.44 -14.01
N ILE A 328 15.47 40.30 -14.55
CA ILE A 328 15.58 38.95 -13.97
C ILE A 328 16.56 38.10 -14.80
N ASP A 329 17.49 37.44 -14.12
CA ASP A 329 18.32 36.45 -14.81
C ASP A 329 17.48 35.29 -15.37
N GLY A 330 17.76 34.89 -16.62
CA GLY A 330 17.01 33.86 -17.31
C GLY A 330 16.94 32.51 -16.54
N GLY A 331 17.95 32.20 -15.76
CA GLY A 331 17.96 31.03 -14.88
C GLY A 331 17.00 31.18 -13.68
N GLN A 332 16.87 32.36 -13.11
CA GLN A 332 15.91 32.67 -12.05
C GLN A 332 14.49 32.65 -12.59
N LEU A 333 14.27 33.29 -13.75
CA LEU A 333 12.98 33.27 -14.46
C LEU A 333 12.47 31.85 -14.67
N ALA A 334 13.31 30.99 -15.23
CA ALA A 334 12.94 29.59 -15.46
C ALA A 334 12.56 28.85 -14.18
N ARG A 335 13.24 29.08 -13.06
CA ARG A 335 12.95 28.45 -11.77
C ARG A 335 11.64 28.97 -11.15
N VAL A 336 11.38 30.27 -11.23
CA VAL A 336 10.10 30.84 -10.74
C VAL A 336 8.93 30.29 -11.53
N LEU A 337 9.02 30.26 -12.86
CA LEU A 337 7.97 29.66 -13.71
C LEU A 337 7.80 28.17 -13.46
N ALA A 338 8.88 27.44 -13.15
CA ALA A 338 8.79 26.03 -12.75
C ALA A 338 8.06 25.87 -11.40
N ALA A 339 8.22 26.79 -10.43
CA ALA A 339 7.47 26.75 -9.18
C ALA A 339 5.98 27.04 -9.42
N VAL A 340 5.65 28.01 -10.28
CA VAL A 340 4.28 28.28 -10.72
C VAL A 340 3.66 27.04 -11.36
N SER A 341 4.34 26.45 -12.33
CA SER A 341 3.89 25.22 -13.00
C SER A 341 3.67 24.06 -12.02
N SER A 342 4.59 23.83 -11.07
CA SER A 342 4.42 22.80 -10.03
C SER A 342 3.16 23.03 -9.19
N THR A 343 2.85 24.29 -8.87
CA THR A 343 1.66 24.64 -8.06
C THR A 343 0.37 24.51 -8.87
N ILE A 344 0.39 24.82 -10.17
CA ILE A 344 -0.76 24.60 -11.07
C ILE A 344 -1.03 23.08 -11.21
N ILE A 345 0.00 22.26 -11.43
CA ILE A 345 -0.14 20.80 -11.49
C ILE A 345 -0.69 20.24 -10.18
N MET A 346 -0.35 20.86 -9.05
CA MET A 346 -0.91 20.50 -7.74
C MET A 346 -2.41 20.81 -7.69
N ALA A 347 -2.85 21.99 -8.18
CA ALA A 347 -4.26 22.35 -8.28
C ALA A 347 -5.01 21.38 -9.23
N ASP A 348 -4.44 21.04 -10.38
CA ASP A 348 -5.02 20.08 -11.31
C ASP A 348 -5.16 18.69 -10.67
N SER A 349 -4.20 18.27 -9.83
CA SER A 349 -4.29 17.02 -9.09
C SER A 349 -5.40 17.04 -8.04
N LEU A 350 -5.66 18.17 -7.39
CA LEU A 350 -6.81 18.35 -6.49
C LEU A 350 -8.14 18.30 -7.25
N ASP A 351 -8.23 18.91 -8.43
CA ASP A 351 -9.44 18.89 -9.27
C ASP A 351 -9.76 17.49 -9.83
N GLN A 352 -8.75 16.68 -10.16
CA GLN A 352 -8.95 15.32 -10.67
C GLN A 352 -9.65 14.39 -9.67
N ILE A 353 -9.69 14.76 -8.40
CA ILE A 353 -10.42 14.04 -7.36
C ILE A 353 -11.92 14.39 -7.40
N SER A 354 -12.31 15.47 -8.09
CA SER A 354 -13.70 15.90 -8.19
C SER A 354 -14.53 14.99 -9.11
N PRO A 355 -15.73 14.53 -8.68
CA PRO A 355 -16.63 13.73 -9.52
C PRO A 355 -17.11 14.42 -10.78
N ALA A 356 -17.00 15.76 -10.87
CA ALA A 356 -17.39 16.54 -12.03
C ALA A 356 -16.59 16.17 -13.30
N ILE A 357 -15.32 15.77 -13.16
CA ILE A 357 -14.43 15.39 -14.27
C ILE A 357 -14.80 14.04 -14.91
N ARG A 358 -15.46 13.14 -14.17
CA ARG A 358 -15.93 11.85 -14.73
C ARG A 358 -17.00 11.97 -15.82
N LYS A 359 -17.58 13.15 -16.04
CA LYS A 359 -18.62 13.39 -17.06
C LYS A 359 -18.08 13.90 -18.39
N VAL A 360 -16.82 14.30 -18.45
CA VAL A 360 -16.18 14.63 -19.73
C VAL A 360 -15.67 13.32 -20.32
N PRO A 361 -16.19 12.86 -21.50
CA PRO A 361 -15.60 11.75 -22.20
C PRO A 361 -14.16 12.14 -22.49
N THR A 362 -13.19 11.45 -21.90
CA THR A 362 -11.80 11.58 -22.33
C THR A 362 -11.77 11.25 -23.81
N PRO A 363 -11.37 12.20 -24.70
CA PRO A 363 -11.05 11.84 -26.06
C PRO A 363 -10.05 10.70 -25.99
N ASP A 364 -10.21 9.67 -26.80
CA ASP A 364 -9.42 8.44 -26.78
C ASP A 364 -7.97 8.75 -26.41
N ALA A 365 -7.60 8.38 -25.17
CA ALA A 365 -6.27 8.64 -24.66
C ALA A 365 -5.28 7.92 -25.57
N PRO A 366 -4.26 8.62 -26.11
CA PRO A 366 -3.31 8.00 -27.01
C PRO A 366 -2.70 6.76 -26.32
N SER A 367 -2.54 5.70 -27.09
CA SER A 367 -2.12 4.36 -26.66
C SER A 367 -0.86 4.31 -25.76
N SER A 368 -0.11 5.41 -25.65
CA SER A 368 1.04 5.58 -24.77
C SER A 368 0.70 5.58 -23.27
N GLN A 369 -0.52 5.90 -22.85
CA GLN A 369 -0.93 5.78 -21.46
C GLN A 369 -1.25 4.34 -21.03
N ARG A 370 -1.42 3.41 -21.96
CA ARG A 370 -1.59 1.98 -21.66
C ARG A 370 -0.31 1.25 -21.22
N VAL A 371 0.85 1.89 -21.34
CA VAL A 371 2.16 1.25 -21.06
C VAL A 371 2.44 1.07 -19.55
N LEU A 372 1.69 1.70 -18.67
CA LEU A 372 1.93 1.58 -17.21
C LEU A 372 1.04 0.56 -16.49
N GLU A 373 0.03 -0.01 -17.15
CA GLU A 373 -0.65 -1.20 -16.67
C GLU A 373 -0.13 -2.46 -17.38
N VAL A 374 1.13 -2.82 -17.14
CA VAL A 374 1.60 -4.16 -17.42
C VAL A 374 0.81 -5.09 -16.50
N SER A 375 -0.21 -5.73 -17.03
CA SER A 375 -1.02 -6.68 -16.26
C SER A 375 -0.10 -7.77 -15.70
N PRO A 376 -0.36 -8.29 -14.50
CA PRO A 376 0.40 -9.42 -13.95
C PRO A 376 0.46 -10.63 -14.91
N LEU A 377 -0.52 -10.74 -15.82
CA LEU A 377 -0.56 -11.75 -16.87
C LEU A 377 0.46 -11.50 -18.01
N GLU A 378 0.76 -10.24 -18.35
CA GLU A 378 1.81 -9.93 -19.35
C GLU A 378 3.21 -10.10 -18.78
N GLN A 379 3.42 -9.78 -17.49
CA GLN A 379 4.67 -10.12 -16.80
C GLN A 379 4.87 -11.63 -16.73
N ALA A 380 3.84 -12.40 -16.41
CA ALA A 380 3.90 -13.86 -16.42
C ALA A 380 4.21 -14.41 -17.82
N ARG A 381 3.63 -13.83 -18.88
CA ARG A 381 3.87 -14.22 -20.29
C ARG A 381 5.29 -13.91 -20.76
N THR A 382 5.86 -12.78 -20.33
CA THR A 382 7.27 -12.44 -20.63
C THR A 382 8.24 -13.34 -19.87
N TRP A 383 7.94 -13.71 -18.63
CA TRP A 383 8.73 -14.70 -17.87
C TRP A 383 8.61 -16.11 -18.44
N GLN A 384 7.42 -16.53 -18.87
CA GLN A 384 7.22 -17.81 -19.55
C GLN A 384 8.03 -17.89 -20.85
N MET A 385 8.03 -16.84 -21.67
CA MET A 385 8.83 -16.78 -22.90
C MET A 385 10.35 -16.77 -22.61
N ARG A 386 10.80 -16.15 -21.52
CA ARG A 386 12.22 -16.19 -21.10
C ARG A 386 12.62 -17.57 -20.60
N LEU A 387 11.77 -18.22 -19.80
CA LEU A 387 11.98 -19.60 -19.35
C LEU A 387 11.95 -20.59 -20.52
N TYR A 388 11.06 -20.42 -21.48
CA TYR A 388 10.98 -21.26 -22.68
C TYR A 388 12.24 -21.16 -23.55
N LYS A 389 12.91 -20.00 -23.61
CA LYS A 389 14.20 -19.82 -24.29
C LYS A 389 15.39 -20.43 -23.54
N LEU A 390 15.28 -20.67 -22.24
CA LEU A 390 16.33 -21.29 -21.42
C LEU A 390 16.25 -22.82 -21.40
N ILE A 391 15.17 -23.41 -21.92
CA ILE A 391 15.02 -24.86 -22.04
C ILE A 391 15.86 -25.36 -23.21
N PRO A 392 16.74 -26.34 -23.01
CA PRO A 392 17.52 -26.95 -24.10
C PRO A 392 16.60 -27.47 -25.21
N GLU A 393 17.03 -27.29 -26.45
CA GLU A 393 16.23 -27.61 -27.66
C GLU A 393 15.67 -29.04 -27.66
N LYS A 394 16.44 -30.01 -27.20
CA LYS A 394 16.01 -31.43 -27.07
C LYS A 394 14.84 -31.66 -26.09
N VAL A 395 14.74 -30.82 -25.05
CA VAL A 395 13.66 -30.92 -24.05
C VAL A 395 12.40 -30.20 -24.58
N ARG A 396 12.59 -29.14 -25.33
CA ARG A 396 11.51 -28.39 -26.00
C ARG A 396 10.78 -29.25 -27.04
N ASP A 397 11.54 -29.95 -27.90
CA ASP A 397 11.00 -30.87 -28.92
C ASP A 397 10.27 -32.08 -28.28
N PHE A 398 10.71 -32.54 -27.13
CA PHE A 398 10.02 -33.59 -26.36
C PHE A 398 8.69 -33.09 -25.80
N LEU A 399 8.64 -31.87 -25.24
CA LEU A 399 7.41 -31.28 -24.69
C LEU A 399 6.39 -30.97 -25.79
N GLU A 400 6.82 -30.47 -26.97
CA GLU A 400 5.93 -30.21 -28.10
C GLU A 400 5.36 -31.52 -28.71
N LYS A 401 6.10 -32.63 -28.68
CA LYS A 401 5.60 -33.94 -29.14
C LYS A 401 4.67 -34.63 -28.14
N THR A 402 4.68 -34.24 -26.87
CA THR A 402 3.90 -34.91 -25.82
C THR A 402 2.58 -34.19 -25.54
N PHE A 403 2.46 -32.91 -25.92
CA PHE A 403 1.29 -32.07 -25.62
C PHE A 403 0.55 -31.53 -26.86
N ASN A 404 0.94 -31.93 -28.08
CA ASN A 404 0.14 -31.89 -29.30
C ASN A 404 -0.35 -33.30 -29.64
#